data_5f83cc8cfa4c543c90c6209cb276b854
#
_entry.id   5f83cc8cfa4c543c90c6209cb276b854
#
_cell.length_a   1.000
_cell.length_b   1.000
_cell.length_c   1.000
_cell.angle_alpha   90.00
_cell.angle_beta   90.00
_cell.angle_gamma   90.00
#
_symmetry.space_group_name_H-M   'P 1'
#
loop_
_entity.id
_entity.type
_entity.pdbx_description
1 polymer ?
#
loop_
_entity_poly.entity_id
_entity_poly.type
_entity_poly.pdbx_seq_one_letter_code
_entity_poly.pdbx_strand_id
1 'polypeptide(L)'
;MATQTQYYKLTKPAGNENVDVSVINNNMDIIDEKLHEAAEGKGSTYLTATLLSTGWTGDAAPYTYNLTLEGITADSDGLISVADTATDEQYQSAVTAMLRKTAQAENSLTIKAYGEKPTLDIPIVVRLG
;
A
#
# COMPACT_ATOMS: atom_id res chain seq x y z
N MET A 1 6.57 2.65 44.49
CA MET A 1 5.54 3.06 43.50
C MET A 1 5.93 2.57 42.12
N ALA A 2 5.01 1.96 41.41
CA ALA A 2 5.26 1.48 40.06
C ALA A 2 5.47 2.64 39.07
N THR A 3 6.28 2.43 38.04
CA THR A 3 6.55 3.38 36.98
C THR A 3 6.21 2.73 35.63
N GLN A 4 6.22 3.51 34.58
CA GLN A 4 5.94 3.01 33.24
C GLN A 4 7.17 3.16 32.35
N THR A 5 7.26 2.30 31.32
CA THR A 5 8.31 2.42 30.32
C THR A 5 8.07 3.65 29.43
N GLN A 6 9.15 4.18 28.86
CA GLN A 6 9.11 5.45 28.14
C GLN A 6 8.25 5.41 26.87
N TYR A 7 8.39 4.37 26.06
CA TYR A 7 7.76 4.32 24.74
C TYR A 7 6.40 3.64 24.72
N TYR A 8 6.26 2.53 25.42
CA TYR A 8 5.03 1.72 25.38
C TYR A 8 4.17 1.85 26.62
N LYS A 9 4.63 2.62 27.60
CA LYS A 9 3.91 2.84 28.85
C LYS A 9 3.61 1.54 29.62
N LEU A 10 4.52 0.58 29.52
CA LEU A 10 4.43 -0.65 30.30
C LEU A 10 4.66 -0.35 31.78
N THR A 11 3.90 -1.00 32.64
CA THR A 11 4.05 -0.84 34.09
C THR A 11 5.28 -1.59 34.58
N LYS A 12 6.15 -0.89 35.30
CA LYS A 12 7.32 -1.48 35.98
C LYS A 12 7.10 -1.45 37.47
N PRO A 13 7.06 -2.61 38.14
CA PRO A 13 6.99 -2.64 39.62
C PRO A 13 8.24 -1.98 40.22
N ALA A 14 8.05 -1.29 41.37
CA ALA A 14 9.20 -0.79 42.11
C ALA A 14 9.96 -1.97 42.74
N GLY A 15 11.26 -1.81 43.01
CA GLY A 15 12.10 -2.90 43.49
C GLY A 15 11.71 -3.46 44.86
N ASN A 16 10.91 -2.72 45.60
CA ASN A 16 10.42 -3.14 46.94
C ASN A 16 8.91 -3.47 46.94
N GLU A 17 8.28 -3.55 45.78
CA GLU A 17 6.89 -3.95 45.65
C GLU A 17 6.75 -5.46 45.43
N ASN A 18 5.63 -6.01 45.91
CA ASN A 18 5.23 -7.35 45.51
C ASN A 18 4.70 -7.27 44.06
N VAL A 19 5.15 -8.18 43.21
CA VAL A 19 4.71 -8.23 41.82
C VAL A 19 3.28 -8.78 41.78
N ASP A 20 2.37 -7.99 41.20
CA ASP A 20 0.99 -8.40 41.00
C ASP A 20 0.86 -9.05 39.60
N VAL A 21 0.17 -10.19 39.55
CA VAL A 21 -0.06 -10.91 38.28
C VAL A 21 -0.79 -10.04 37.25
N SER A 22 -1.69 -9.16 37.69
CA SER A 22 -2.41 -8.26 36.77
C SER A 22 -1.47 -7.30 36.08
N VAL A 23 -0.41 -6.83 36.72
CA VAL A 23 0.61 -5.97 36.08
C VAL A 23 1.34 -6.74 35.00
N ILE A 24 1.73 -7.99 35.25
CA ILE A 24 2.40 -8.82 34.24
C ILE A 24 1.48 -9.07 33.06
N ASN A 25 0.23 -9.42 33.29
CA ASN A 25 -0.75 -9.67 32.24
C ASN A 25 -1.01 -8.43 31.39
N ASN A 26 -1.16 -7.26 32.01
CA ASN A 26 -1.35 -6.00 31.29
C ASN A 26 -0.15 -5.67 30.39
N ASN A 27 1.07 -5.90 30.87
CA ASN A 27 2.28 -5.69 30.09
C ASN A 27 2.34 -6.64 28.89
N MET A 28 1.96 -7.89 29.06
CA MET A 28 1.91 -8.86 27.98
C MET A 28 0.88 -8.47 26.92
N ASP A 29 -0.30 -8.00 27.31
CA ASP A 29 -1.33 -7.54 26.40
C ASP A 29 -0.86 -6.32 25.58
N ILE A 30 -0.19 -5.37 26.21
CA ILE A 30 0.35 -4.19 25.53
C ILE A 30 1.43 -4.59 24.51
N ILE A 31 2.32 -5.51 24.89
CA ILE A 31 3.38 -6.01 24.00
C ILE A 31 2.75 -6.70 22.78
N ASP A 32 1.78 -7.57 22.99
CA ASP A 32 1.08 -8.27 21.92
C ASP A 32 0.41 -7.31 20.95
N GLU A 33 -0.30 -6.32 21.48
CA GLU A 33 -0.94 -5.28 20.66
C GLU A 33 0.07 -4.50 19.82
N LYS A 34 1.20 -4.08 20.41
CA LYS A 34 2.22 -3.33 19.68
C LYS A 34 2.93 -4.15 18.61
N LEU A 35 3.16 -5.44 18.86
CA LEU A 35 3.71 -6.34 17.87
C LEU A 35 2.74 -6.55 16.71
N HIS A 36 1.45 -6.66 16.98
CA HIS A 36 0.42 -6.79 15.97
C HIS A 36 0.35 -5.53 15.08
N GLU A 37 0.32 -4.35 15.69
CA GLU A 37 0.36 -3.07 14.94
C GLU A 37 1.60 -2.97 14.06
N ALA A 38 2.76 -3.36 14.55
CA ALA A 38 4.00 -3.34 13.78
C ALA A 38 3.95 -4.31 12.59
N ALA A 39 3.36 -5.49 12.77
CA ALA A 39 3.21 -6.45 11.67
C ALA A 39 2.27 -5.94 10.58
N GLU A 40 1.20 -5.23 10.95
CA GLU A 40 0.26 -4.67 9.99
C GLU A 40 0.77 -3.38 9.33
N GLY A 41 1.49 -2.55 10.09
CA GLY A 41 1.86 -1.19 9.65
C GLY A 41 3.18 -1.07 8.92
N LYS A 42 4.05 -2.07 8.95
CA LYS A 42 5.42 -1.96 8.40
C LYS A 42 5.63 -2.68 7.07
N GLY A 43 4.63 -3.25 6.48
CA GLY A 43 4.74 -3.85 5.16
C GLY A 43 4.41 -2.83 4.08
N SER A 44 4.86 -3.09 2.86
CA SER A 44 4.35 -2.38 1.71
C SER A 44 2.85 -2.66 1.60
N THR A 45 2.07 -1.61 1.41
CA THR A 45 0.64 -1.75 1.15
C THR A 45 0.43 -2.03 -0.33
N TYR A 46 -0.37 -3.04 -0.65
CA TYR A 46 -0.71 -3.39 -2.02
C TYR A 46 -2.17 -3.08 -2.26
N LEU A 47 -2.43 -2.36 -3.35
CA LEU A 47 -3.77 -2.10 -3.85
C LEU A 47 -3.89 -2.75 -5.23
N THR A 48 -5.06 -3.26 -5.55
CA THR A 48 -5.31 -3.87 -6.86
C THR A 48 -6.30 -3.02 -7.64
N ALA A 49 -6.10 -2.94 -8.94
CA ALA A 49 -6.98 -2.20 -9.83
C ALA A 49 -6.92 -2.80 -11.23
N THR A 50 -7.87 -2.41 -12.07
CA THR A 50 -7.87 -2.80 -13.48
C THR A 50 -7.88 -1.55 -14.33
N LEU A 51 -6.94 -1.44 -15.25
CA LEU A 51 -6.91 -0.37 -16.25
C LEU A 51 -7.81 -0.80 -17.40
N LEU A 52 -8.96 -0.15 -17.50
CA LEU A 52 -9.94 -0.50 -18.54
C LEU A 52 -9.48 -0.01 -19.90
N SER A 53 -9.64 -0.82 -20.94
CA SER A 53 -9.28 -0.42 -22.31
C SER A 53 -9.99 0.84 -22.79
N THR A 54 -11.16 1.11 -22.22
CA THR A 54 -11.98 2.29 -22.56
C THR A 54 -11.61 3.54 -21.75
N GLY A 55 -10.72 3.43 -20.76
CA GLY A 55 -10.37 4.53 -19.87
C GLY A 55 -9.23 5.41 -20.36
N TRP A 56 -8.57 5.05 -21.45
CA TRP A 56 -7.45 5.82 -22.00
C TRP A 56 -7.95 6.98 -22.84
N THR A 57 -7.31 8.14 -22.68
CA THR A 57 -7.65 9.36 -23.40
C THR A 57 -6.46 9.84 -24.25
N GLY A 58 -6.76 10.52 -25.35
CA GLY A 58 -5.76 11.05 -26.28
C GLY A 58 -5.84 10.40 -27.66
N ASP A 59 -5.49 11.19 -28.69
CA ASP A 59 -5.51 10.73 -30.08
C ASP A 59 -4.15 10.18 -30.53
N ALA A 60 -3.11 10.45 -29.78
CA ALA A 60 -1.76 9.99 -30.03
C ALA A 60 -1.02 9.77 -28.74
N ALA A 61 0.05 8.97 -28.75
CA ALA A 61 0.88 8.76 -27.58
C ALA A 61 1.53 10.07 -27.11
N PRO A 62 1.70 10.27 -25.80
CA PRO A 62 1.28 9.37 -24.74
C PRO A 62 -0.22 9.47 -24.44
N TYR A 63 -0.84 8.33 -24.24
CA TYR A 63 -2.24 8.25 -23.80
C TYR A 63 -2.29 8.35 -22.27
N THR A 64 -3.37 8.94 -21.74
CA THR A 64 -3.50 9.20 -20.31
C THR A 64 -4.63 8.38 -19.69
N TYR A 65 -4.38 7.81 -18.54
CA TYR A 65 -5.38 7.13 -17.71
C TYR A 65 -5.39 7.74 -16.32
N ASN A 66 -6.53 8.26 -15.91
CA ASN A 66 -6.73 8.76 -14.54
C ASN A 66 -7.40 7.67 -13.72
N LEU A 67 -6.61 6.97 -12.92
CA LEU A 67 -7.09 5.90 -12.06
C LEU A 67 -7.54 6.46 -10.72
N THR A 68 -8.79 6.23 -10.38
CA THR A 68 -9.30 6.52 -9.04
C THR A 68 -9.23 5.25 -8.21
N LEU A 69 -8.48 5.29 -7.12
CA LEU A 69 -8.25 4.13 -6.26
C LEU A 69 -8.13 4.57 -4.81
N GLU A 70 -9.08 4.16 -3.99
CA GLU A 70 -9.09 4.48 -2.57
C GLU A 70 -7.86 3.88 -1.88
N GLY A 71 -7.25 4.63 -0.99
CA GLY A 71 -6.06 4.22 -0.27
C GLY A 71 -4.77 4.85 -0.77
N ILE A 72 -4.78 5.48 -1.94
CA ILE A 72 -3.64 6.21 -2.46
C ILE A 72 -3.58 7.58 -1.77
N THR A 73 -2.37 7.96 -1.34
CA THR A 73 -2.13 9.28 -0.75
C THR A 73 -1.16 10.07 -1.62
N ALA A 74 -1.19 11.40 -1.51
CA ALA A 74 -0.29 12.26 -2.28
C ALA A 74 1.19 12.07 -1.89
N ASP A 75 1.43 11.62 -0.66
CA ASP A 75 2.77 11.49 -0.09
C ASP A 75 3.37 10.09 -0.24
N SER A 76 2.57 9.07 -0.56
CA SER A 76 3.08 7.73 -0.77
C SER A 76 3.66 7.59 -2.17
N ASP A 77 4.80 6.90 -2.26
CA ASP A 77 5.49 6.72 -3.53
C ASP A 77 5.01 5.42 -4.19
N GLY A 78 3.91 5.51 -4.91
CA GLY A 78 3.27 4.36 -5.53
C GLY A 78 4.00 3.85 -6.76
N LEU A 79 4.22 2.54 -6.81
CA LEU A 79 4.73 1.84 -7.99
C LEU A 79 3.62 0.97 -8.58
N ILE A 80 3.50 0.99 -9.89
CA ILE A 80 2.55 0.13 -10.59
C ILE A 80 3.28 -1.06 -11.21
N SER A 81 2.63 -2.21 -11.18
CA SER A 81 3.10 -3.41 -11.88
C SER A 81 1.89 -4.19 -12.39
N VAL A 82 2.12 -5.00 -13.41
CA VAL A 82 1.05 -5.89 -13.90
C VAL A 82 0.80 -6.98 -12.86
N ALA A 83 -0.47 -7.24 -12.55
CA ALA A 83 -0.83 -8.25 -11.58
C ALA A 83 -0.49 -9.66 -12.10
N ASP A 84 -0.19 -10.57 -11.17
CA ASP A 84 0.11 -11.97 -11.50
C ASP A 84 -1.08 -12.70 -12.14
N THR A 85 -2.29 -12.18 -11.91
CA THR A 85 -3.52 -12.72 -12.49
C THR A 85 -3.73 -12.35 -13.96
N ALA A 86 -2.89 -11.47 -14.51
CA ALA A 86 -2.97 -11.08 -15.92
C ALA A 86 -2.67 -12.26 -16.83
N THR A 87 -3.37 -12.31 -17.97
CA THR A 87 -3.04 -13.26 -19.03
C THR A 87 -1.78 -12.80 -19.78
N ASP A 88 -1.16 -13.71 -20.53
CA ASP A 88 0.01 -13.37 -21.34
C ASP A 88 -0.31 -12.25 -22.32
N GLU A 89 -1.51 -12.26 -22.89
CA GLU A 89 -1.97 -11.23 -23.80
C GLU A 89 -2.08 -9.85 -23.11
N GLN A 90 -2.64 -9.83 -21.91
CA GLN A 90 -2.73 -8.62 -21.10
C GLN A 90 -1.34 -8.09 -20.73
N TYR A 91 -0.44 -8.98 -20.34
CA TYR A 91 0.94 -8.62 -20.01
C TYR A 91 1.65 -8.03 -21.23
N GLN A 92 1.55 -8.66 -22.38
CA GLN A 92 2.14 -8.15 -23.63
C GLN A 92 1.56 -6.79 -24.03
N SER A 93 0.26 -6.60 -23.82
CA SER A 93 -0.38 -5.31 -24.07
C SER A 93 0.20 -4.22 -23.17
N ALA A 94 0.43 -4.53 -21.90
CA ALA A 94 1.04 -3.60 -20.96
C ALA A 94 2.48 -3.24 -21.35
N VAL A 95 3.28 -4.22 -21.77
CA VAL A 95 4.65 -3.99 -22.22
C VAL A 95 4.69 -3.13 -23.47
N THR A 96 3.85 -3.42 -24.45
CA THR A 96 3.75 -2.66 -25.70
C THR A 96 3.27 -1.23 -25.45
N ALA A 97 2.42 -1.02 -24.46
CA ALA A 97 1.92 0.29 -24.10
C ALA A 97 2.97 1.15 -23.41
N MET A 98 4.02 0.57 -22.84
CA MET A 98 5.06 1.29 -22.10
C MET A 98 4.46 2.18 -21.01
N LEU A 99 3.81 1.53 -20.06
CA LEU A 99 3.08 2.21 -18.99
C LEU A 99 4.01 2.89 -18.00
N ARG A 100 3.62 4.08 -17.54
CA ARG A 100 4.36 4.81 -16.52
C ARG A 100 3.38 5.61 -15.66
N LYS A 101 3.58 5.56 -14.34
CA LYS A 101 2.92 6.48 -13.42
C LYS A 101 3.61 7.85 -13.55
N THR A 102 2.85 8.90 -13.79
CA THR A 102 3.40 10.25 -13.97
C THR A 102 2.98 11.23 -12.88
N ALA A 103 1.87 10.97 -12.19
CA ALA A 103 1.39 11.82 -11.11
C ALA A 103 0.62 11.01 -10.09
N GLN A 104 0.54 11.53 -8.89
CA GLN A 104 -0.16 10.91 -7.77
C GLN A 104 -0.79 11.99 -6.91
N ALA A 105 -2.01 11.75 -6.48
CA ALA A 105 -2.75 12.59 -5.56
C ALA A 105 -3.59 11.71 -4.65
N GLU A 106 -4.30 12.29 -3.70
CA GLU A 106 -5.19 11.52 -2.84
C GLU A 106 -6.22 10.76 -3.65
N ASN A 107 -6.28 9.44 -3.47
CA ASN A 107 -7.16 8.51 -4.17
C ASN A 107 -7.05 8.53 -5.71
N SER A 108 -5.90 8.97 -6.23
CA SER A 108 -5.75 9.14 -7.68
C SER A 108 -4.32 8.87 -8.14
N LEU A 109 -4.20 8.15 -9.24
CA LEU A 109 -2.95 7.98 -9.98
C LEU A 109 -3.16 8.37 -11.43
N THR A 110 -2.21 9.07 -12.00
CA THR A 110 -2.16 9.32 -13.44
C THR A 110 -1.13 8.41 -14.07
N ILE A 111 -1.56 7.61 -15.03
CA ILE A 111 -0.72 6.64 -15.75
C ILE A 111 -0.74 7.03 -17.23
N LYS A 112 0.44 7.01 -17.84
CA LYS A 112 0.57 7.27 -19.27
C LYS A 112 1.08 6.05 -20.00
N ALA A 113 0.57 5.86 -21.21
CA ALA A 113 1.03 4.84 -22.15
C ALA A 113 1.82 5.55 -23.26
N TYR A 114 3.12 5.32 -23.28
CA TYR A 114 4.02 5.97 -24.26
C TYR A 114 4.18 5.18 -25.55
N GLY A 115 3.69 3.96 -25.58
CA GLY A 115 3.67 3.13 -26.76
C GLY A 115 2.28 3.07 -27.37
N GLU A 116 1.76 1.86 -27.57
CA GLU A 116 0.42 1.66 -28.12
C GLU A 116 -0.66 1.84 -27.07
N LYS A 117 -1.81 2.33 -27.48
CA LYS A 117 -2.99 2.40 -26.61
C LYS A 117 -3.44 0.98 -26.28
N PRO A 118 -3.58 0.62 -25.00
CA PRO A 118 -4.04 -0.72 -24.64
C PRO A 118 -5.44 -1.01 -25.17
N THR A 119 -5.60 -2.17 -25.79
CA THR A 119 -6.89 -2.65 -26.30
C THR A 119 -7.54 -3.68 -25.39
N LEU A 120 -6.83 -4.11 -24.35
CA LEU A 120 -7.30 -5.05 -23.33
C LEU A 120 -7.33 -4.38 -21.99
N ASP A 121 -8.20 -4.86 -21.10
CA ASP A 121 -8.17 -4.47 -19.70
C ASP A 121 -6.94 -5.08 -19.05
N ILE A 122 -6.20 -4.29 -18.30
CA ILE A 122 -4.94 -4.72 -17.68
C ILE A 122 -5.07 -4.69 -16.17
N PRO A 123 -5.05 -5.86 -15.48
CA PRO A 123 -5.02 -5.88 -14.03
C PRO A 123 -3.65 -5.45 -13.53
N ILE A 124 -3.64 -4.52 -12.58
CA ILE A 124 -2.41 -3.99 -12.00
C ILE A 124 -2.42 -4.10 -10.48
N VAL A 125 -1.23 -4.06 -9.93
CA VAL A 125 -1.00 -3.90 -8.49
C VAL A 125 -0.31 -2.57 -8.29
N VAL A 126 -0.82 -1.78 -7.36
CA VAL A 126 -0.19 -0.54 -6.91
C VAL A 126 0.48 -0.81 -5.58
N ARG A 127 1.78 -0.64 -5.53
CA ARG A 127 2.57 -0.84 -4.32
C ARG A 127 2.88 0.53 -3.72
N LEU A 128 2.44 0.73 -2.47
CA LEU A 128 2.71 1.95 -1.72
C LEU A 128 3.86 1.67 -0.74
N GLY A 129 4.92 2.40 -0.89
CA GLY A 129 6.10 2.28 -0.05
C GLY A 129 6.16 3.29 1.07
#